data_c3aac32da26fac20d793f9c87d59b302
#
_entry.id   c3aac32da26fac20d793f9c87d59b302
#
_cell.length_a   1.000
_cell.length_b   1.000
_cell.length_c   1.000
_cell.angle_alpha   90.00
_cell.angle_beta   90.00
_cell.angle_gamma   90.00
#
_symmetry.space_group_name_H-M   'P 1'
#
loop_
_entity.id
_entity.type
_entity.pdbx_description
1 polymer ?
#
loop_
_entity_poly.entity_id
_entity_poly.type
_entity_poly.pdbx_seq_one_letter_code
_entity_poly.pdbx_strand_id
1 'polypeptide(L)'
;MQSAALLRAAARGSSMVRAVAVRPAPFAVRSAVAARPFSVSASRRAEHAEETFEEFTARFEKEFDAVQDVFELQRNLNNAFAYDLVPSPSVVAAALKAARRVNDFATAVRIFEGIKAKVENKNQYQQYLDELKPLREELGVSLKEDLYPEEK
;
A
#
# COMPACT_ATOMS: atom_id res chain seq x y z
N MET A 1 -64.59 -23.64 -11.71
CA MET A 1 -65.79 -22.76 -11.75
C MET A 1 -65.26 -21.39 -12.11
N GLN A 2 -65.44 -21.11 -13.32
CA GLN A 2 -66.29 -20.08 -13.94
C GLN A 2 -65.69 -18.70 -13.77
N SER A 3 -65.18 -18.18 -14.83
CA SER A 3 -65.88 -17.39 -15.90
C SER A 3 -65.98 -15.95 -15.48
N ALA A 4 -65.74 -14.98 -16.22
CA ALA A 4 -65.86 -14.58 -17.60
C ALA A 4 -65.52 -13.09 -17.63
N ALA A 5 -64.82 -12.59 -18.53
CA ALA A 5 -65.20 -12.13 -19.86
C ALA A 5 -65.75 -10.70 -19.92
N LEU A 6 -65.16 -9.98 -20.91
CA LEU A 6 -65.80 -9.02 -21.82
C LEU A 6 -66.05 -7.60 -21.31
N LEU A 7 -65.91 -6.51 -22.00
CA LEU A 7 -66.00 -6.16 -23.40
C LEU A 7 -65.54 -4.69 -23.62
N ARG A 8 -64.90 -4.42 -24.73
CA ARG A 8 -65.14 -3.38 -25.76
C ARG A 8 -65.56 -1.97 -25.36
N ALA A 9 -64.83 -1.01 -25.84
CA ALA A 9 -65.42 -0.13 -26.87
C ALA A 9 -64.34 0.79 -27.52
N ALA A 10 -64.44 0.83 -28.82
CA ALA A 10 -63.72 1.71 -29.74
C ALA A 10 -64.29 3.13 -29.69
N ALA A 11 -63.45 4.11 -29.83
CA ALA A 11 -63.87 5.41 -30.39
C ALA A 11 -62.76 5.96 -31.27
N ARG A 12 -63.11 6.06 -32.54
CA ARG A 12 -62.41 6.75 -33.61
C ARG A 12 -62.44 8.24 -33.33
N GLY A 13 -61.29 8.89 -33.43
CA GLY A 13 -61.16 10.32 -33.48
C GLY A 13 -60.05 10.70 -34.45
N SER A 14 -60.45 10.88 -35.67
CA SER A 14 -59.60 11.45 -36.74
C SER A 14 -59.45 12.94 -36.48
N SER A 15 -58.24 13.39 -36.31
CA SER A 15 -57.90 14.82 -36.36
C SER A 15 -56.65 15.01 -37.19
N MET A 16 -56.84 15.58 -38.37
CA MET A 16 -55.81 16.12 -39.21
C MET A 16 -55.11 17.27 -38.48
N VAL A 17 -53.81 17.18 -38.27
CA VAL A 17 -53.01 18.34 -37.91
C VAL A 17 -51.79 18.44 -38.84
N ARG A 18 -51.85 19.48 -39.61
CA ARG A 18 -50.90 20.23 -40.40
C ARG A 18 -49.43 19.87 -40.08
N ALA A 19 -48.73 19.43 -41.12
CA ALA A 19 -47.28 19.36 -41.22
C ALA A 19 -46.67 20.76 -41.13
N VAL A 20 -46.04 21.06 -40.03
CA VAL A 20 -45.13 22.19 -39.91
C VAL A 20 -43.74 21.64 -40.24
N ALA A 21 -43.20 22.11 -41.35
CA ALA A 21 -41.83 21.81 -41.77
C ALA A 21 -40.87 22.49 -40.81
N VAL A 22 -40.29 21.69 -39.88
CA VAL A 22 -39.19 22.12 -39.04
C VAL A 22 -37.91 21.93 -39.86
N ARG A 23 -37.28 23.05 -40.21
CA ARG A 23 -35.95 23.07 -40.81
C ARG A 23 -34.95 22.47 -39.84
N PRO A 24 -34.07 21.53 -40.23
CA PRO A 24 -33.00 21.08 -39.41
C PRO A 24 -31.96 22.17 -39.25
N ALA A 25 -31.77 22.66 -38.04
CA ALA A 25 -30.65 23.50 -37.71
C ALA A 25 -29.34 22.67 -37.77
N PRO A 26 -28.23 23.21 -38.27
CA PRO A 26 -26.96 22.50 -38.28
C PRO A 26 -26.49 22.28 -36.85
N PHE A 27 -26.40 21.04 -36.47
CA PHE A 27 -25.75 20.66 -35.22
C PHE A 27 -24.25 21.00 -35.34
N ALA A 28 -23.87 22.13 -34.82
CA ALA A 28 -22.48 22.40 -34.48
C ALA A 28 -22.08 21.49 -33.34
N VAL A 29 -21.48 20.33 -33.67
CA VAL A 29 -20.79 19.50 -32.69
C VAL A 29 -19.57 20.27 -32.20
N ARG A 30 -19.77 21.09 -31.21
CA ARG A 30 -18.66 21.54 -30.38
C ARG A 30 -18.24 20.37 -29.51
N SER A 31 -17.28 19.62 -29.99
CA SER A 31 -16.49 18.72 -29.17
C SER A 31 -15.72 19.59 -28.16
N ALA A 32 -16.36 19.93 -27.06
CA ALA A 32 -15.66 20.39 -25.88
C ALA A 32 -14.87 19.18 -25.39
N VAL A 33 -13.63 19.08 -25.84
CA VAL A 33 -12.63 18.27 -25.16
C VAL A 33 -12.49 18.94 -23.80
N ALA A 34 -13.25 18.45 -22.83
CA ALA A 34 -13.03 18.77 -21.45
C ALA A 34 -11.63 18.20 -21.12
N ALA A 35 -10.62 19.04 -21.27
CA ALA A 35 -9.32 18.78 -20.68
C ALA A 35 -9.61 18.60 -19.18
N ARG A 36 -9.66 17.34 -18.77
CA ARG A 36 -9.65 17.02 -17.34
C ARG A 36 -8.35 17.58 -16.81
N PRO A 37 -8.38 18.58 -15.93
CA PRO A 37 -7.15 18.94 -15.25
C PRO A 37 -6.67 17.66 -14.59
N PHE A 38 -5.46 17.23 -14.91
CA PHE A 38 -4.75 16.29 -14.05
C PHE A 38 -4.81 16.95 -12.68
N SER A 39 -5.68 16.43 -11.83
CA SER A 39 -5.63 16.76 -10.42
C SER A 39 -4.26 16.27 -9.99
N VAL A 40 -3.31 17.18 -10.06
CA VAL A 40 -2.10 17.05 -9.29
C VAL A 40 -2.65 16.95 -7.88
N SER A 41 -2.62 15.76 -7.31
CA SER A 41 -2.77 15.60 -5.88
C SER A 41 -1.68 16.45 -5.28
N ALA A 42 -2.01 17.75 -5.13
CA ALA A 42 -1.18 18.67 -4.43
C ALA A 42 -1.03 18.08 -3.04
N SER A 43 0.08 17.34 -2.93
CA SER A 43 0.82 17.20 -1.70
C SER A 43 -0.02 16.92 -0.44
N ARG A 44 -0.33 15.68 -0.21
CA ARG A 44 -0.13 15.19 1.15
C ARG A 44 1.40 15.09 1.45
N ARG A 45 2.15 16.01 0.87
CA ARG A 45 3.57 16.25 1.13
C ARG A 45 3.74 17.32 2.21
N ALA A 46 2.64 17.73 2.80
CA ALA A 46 2.64 18.60 3.94
C ALA A 46 2.59 17.70 5.17
N GLU A 47 3.54 17.91 6.04
CA GLU A 47 3.62 17.42 7.41
C GLU A 47 4.26 16.03 7.62
N HIS A 48 5.32 15.68 6.88
CA HIS A 48 6.44 15.15 7.61
C HIS A 48 7.16 16.37 8.22
N ALA A 49 6.61 16.89 9.32
CA ALA A 49 7.44 17.57 10.30
C ALA A 49 8.70 16.72 10.39
N GLU A 50 9.87 17.34 10.35
CA GLU A 50 11.15 16.63 10.38
C GLU A 50 11.16 15.78 11.65
N GLU A 51 10.68 14.53 11.52
CA GLU A 51 10.62 13.58 12.61
C GLU A 51 12.05 13.32 13.04
N THR A 52 12.33 13.54 14.31
CA THR A 52 13.66 13.27 14.83
C THR A 52 13.95 11.78 14.79
N PHE A 53 15.24 11.39 14.74
CA PHE A 53 15.62 9.98 14.74
C PHE A 53 15.10 9.24 15.97
N GLU A 54 14.99 9.93 17.10
CA GLU A 54 14.46 9.36 18.35
C GLU A 54 12.96 9.11 18.25
N GLU A 55 12.20 10.04 17.69
CA GLU A 55 10.76 9.89 17.46
C GLU A 55 10.46 8.77 16.46
N PHE A 56 11.22 8.72 15.37
CA PHE A 56 11.18 7.62 14.40
C PHE A 56 11.42 6.27 15.08
N THR A 57 12.47 6.16 15.89
CA THR A 57 12.81 4.93 16.62
C THR A 57 11.68 4.51 17.54
N ALA A 58 11.21 5.41 18.41
CA ALA A 58 10.13 5.11 19.36
C ALA A 58 8.81 4.73 18.67
N ARG A 59 8.49 5.37 17.54
CA ARG A 59 7.30 5.06 16.77
C ARG A 59 7.36 3.65 16.17
N PHE A 60 8.46 3.32 15.50
CA PHE A 60 8.59 2.00 14.86
C PHE A 60 8.74 0.86 15.87
N GLU A 61 9.41 1.06 16.99
CA GLU A 61 9.43 0.08 18.09
C GLU A 61 8.00 -0.25 18.52
N LYS A 62 7.19 0.77 18.78
CA LYS A 62 5.79 0.59 19.18
C LYS A 62 4.94 -0.07 18.10
N GLU A 63 5.14 0.33 16.82
CA GLU A 63 4.43 -0.27 15.70
C GLU A 63 4.78 -1.76 15.55
N PHE A 64 6.04 -2.16 15.67
CA PHE A 64 6.45 -3.56 15.63
C PHE A 64 5.97 -4.37 16.83
N ASP A 65 5.93 -3.77 18.01
CA ASP A 65 5.38 -4.45 19.19
C ASP A 65 3.88 -4.73 19.08
N ALA A 66 3.15 -3.89 18.35
CA ALA A 66 1.70 -4.05 18.14
C ALA A 66 1.35 -5.06 17.03
N VAL A 67 2.31 -5.48 16.21
CA VAL A 67 2.08 -6.40 15.06
C VAL A 67 1.53 -7.75 15.52
N GLN A 68 0.44 -8.19 14.87
CA GLN A 68 -0.19 -9.49 15.10
C GLN A 68 -0.21 -10.36 13.84
N ASP A 69 0.00 -9.79 12.65
CA ASP A 69 -0.11 -10.47 11.37
C ASP A 69 1.11 -10.21 10.47
N VAL A 70 1.39 -11.16 9.58
CA VAL A 70 2.50 -11.08 8.61
C VAL A 70 2.36 -9.88 7.69
N PHE A 71 1.14 -9.54 7.26
CA PHE A 71 0.89 -8.40 6.37
C PHE A 71 1.17 -7.06 7.07
N GLU A 72 0.85 -6.95 8.36
CA GLU A 72 1.18 -5.78 9.16
C GLU A 72 2.69 -5.65 9.32
N LEU A 73 3.38 -6.76 9.61
CA LEU A 73 4.84 -6.79 9.70
C LEU A 73 5.48 -6.29 8.40
N GLN A 74 5.07 -6.83 7.26
CA GLN A 74 5.62 -6.45 5.96
C GLN A 74 5.32 -4.99 5.62
N ARG A 75 4.12 -4.50 5.92
CA ARG A 75 3.76 -3.08 5.74
C ARG A 75 4.64 -2.16 6.58
N ASN A 76 4.80 -2.47 7.86
CA ASN A 76 5.61 -1.66 8.77
C ASN A 76 7.10 -1.70 8.39
N LEU A 77 7.61 -2.85 7.94
CA LEU A 77 8.96 -2.95 7.39
C LEU A 77 9.14 -2.10 6.12
N ASN A 78 8.21 -2.18 5.18
CA ASN A 78 8.26 -1.35 3.97
C ASN A 78 8.23 0.14 4.32
N ASN A 79 7.43 0.54 5.29
CA ASN A 79 7.40 1.91 5.75
C ASN A 79 8.73 2.32 6.40
N ALA A 80 9.27 1.51 7.31
CA ALA A 80 10.54 1.80 7.98
C ALA A 80 11.72 1.89 7.00
N PHE A 81 11.76 1.01 6.00
CA PHE A 81 12.80 1.01 4.97
C PHE A 81 12.58 2.05 3.85
N ALA A 82 11.41 2.67 3.76
CA ALA A 82 11.14 3.74 2.79
C ALA A 82 11.82 5.08 3.17
N TYR A 83 12.16 5.28 4.43
CA TYR A 83 12.91 6.47 4.86
C TYR A 83 14.38 6.36 4.43
N ASP A 84 15.03 7.50 4.23
CA ASP A 84 16.47 7.58 3.93
C ASP A 84 17.37 7.35 5.17
N LEU A 85 16.80 6.82 6.23
CA LEU A 85 17.49 6.50 7.48
C LEU A 85 17.71 4.99 7.60
N VAL A 86 18.82 4.59 8.17
CA VAL A 86 19.02 3.20 8.58
C VAL A 86 18.33 3.02 9.93
N PRO A 87 17.39 2.07 10.06
CA PRO A 87 16.71 1.81 11.33
C PRO A 87 17.72 1.48 12.43
N SER A 88 17.47 1.98 13.65
CA SER A 88 18.33 1.67 14.80
C SER A 88 18.33 0.18 15.13
N PRO A 89 19.36 -0.36 15.78
CA PRO A 89 19.39 -1.76 16.22
C PRO A 89 18.20 -2.14 17.09
N SER A 90 17.67 -1.21 17.89
CA SER A 90 16.49 -1.42 18.72
C SER A 90 15.22 -1.65 17.90
N VAL A 91 15.01 -0.86 16.84
CA VAL A 91 13.91 -1.06 15.88
C VAL A 91 14.03 -2.41 15.18
N VAL A 92 15.25 -2.77 14.77
CA VAL A 92 15.51 -4.07 14.13
C VAL A 92 15.22 -5.22 15.10
N ALA A 93 15.61 -5.09 16.36
CA ALA A 93 15.32 -6.08 17.39
C ALA A 93 13.80 -6.26 17.59
N ALA A 94 13.04 -5.16 17.62
CA ALA A 94 11.58 -5.21 17.71
C ALA A 94 10.97 -5.90 16.48
N ALA A 95 11.46 -5.59 15.28
CA ALA A 95 11.02 -6.23 14.05
C ALA A 95 11.32 -7.73 14.01
N LEU A 96 12.50 -8.17 14.48
CA LEU A 96 12.86 -9.59 14.58
C LEU A 96 11.97 -10.34 15.58
N LYS A 97 11.68 -9.72 16.73
CA LYS A 97 10.74 -10.28 17.72
C LYS A 97 9.33 -10.39 17.15
N ALA A 98 8.89 -9.40 16.38
CA ALA A 98 7.62 -9.43 15.68
C ALA A 98 7.58 -10.57 14.63
N ALA A 99 8.64 -10.73 13.82
CA ALA A 99 8.77 -11.81 12.85
C ALA A 99 8.69 -13.19 13.52
N ARG A 100 9.29 -13.34 14.70
CA ARG A 100 9.18 -14.57 15.50
C ARG A 100 7.76 -14.81 16.01
N ARG A 101 7.09 -13.75 16.45
CA ARG A 101 5.71 -13.82 16.96
C ARG A 101 4.73 -14.28 15.89
N VAL A 102 4.87 -13.75 14.66
CA VAL A 102 4.05 -14.16 13.50
C VAL A 102 4.57 -15.42 12.81
N ASN A 103 5.70 -15.96 13.28
CA ASN A 103 6.35 -17.17 12.76
C ASN A 103 6.77 -17.06 11.28
N ASP A 104 7.29 -15.91 10.89
CA ASP A 104 7.80 -15.66 9.54
C ASP A 104 9.34 -15.58 9.53
N PHE A 105 9.99 -16.73 9.39
CA PHE A 105 11.45 -16.85 9.31
C PHE A 105 12.02 -16.13 8.08
N ALA A 106 11.32 -16.21 6.94
CA ALA A 106 11.81 -15.63 5.69
C ALA A 106 11.91 -14.10 5.81
N THR A 107 10.93 -13.47 6.44
CA THR A 107 10.98 -12.02 6.70
C THR A 107 12.10 -11.67 7.68
N ALA A 108 12.37 -12.49 8.71
CA ALA A 108 13.49 -12.27 9.61
C ALA A 108 14.85 -12.27 8.88
N VAL A 109 15.06 -13.18 7.94
CA VAL A 109 16.29 -13.20 7.11
C VAL A 109 16.36 -11.97 6.21
N ARG A 110 15.24 -11.56 5.60
CA ARG A 110 15.16 -10.38 4.73
C ARG A 110 15.42 -9.06 5.46
N ILE A 111 15.12 -8.97 6.75
CA ILE A 111 15.45 -7.78 7.55
C ILE A 111 16.94 -7.53 7.52
N PHE A 112 17.78 -8.55 7.73
CA PHE A 112 19.24 -8.42 7.65
C PHE A 112 19.73 -8.06 6.25
N GLU A 113 19.13 -8.64 5.21
CA GLU A 113 19.42 -8.29 3.82
C GLU A 113 19.07 -6.80 3.54
N GLY A 114 17.93 -6.33 4.03
CA GLY A 114 17.51 -4.93 3.93
C GLY A 114 18.47 -3.97 4.62
N ILE A 115 18.95 -4.30 5.82
CA ILE A 115 19.97 -3.51 6.52
C ILE A 115 21.26 -3.47 5.71
N LYS A 116 21.73 -4.63 5.23
CA LYS A 116 22.94 -4.71 4.41
C LYS A 116 22.85 -3.84 3.15
N ALA A 117 21.68 -3.76 2.54
CA ALA A 117 21.44 -2.92 1.37
C ALA A 117 21.40 -1.42 1.69
N LYS A 118 21.01 -1.05 2.93
CA LYS A 118 20.88 0.35 3.36
C LYS A 118 22.17 0.94 3.94
N VAL A 119 22.98 0.13 4.59
CA VAL A 119 24.24 0.62 5.16
C VAL A 119 25.26 0.86 4.05
N GLU A 120 25.98 1.97 4.16
CA GLU A 120 26.99 2.36 3.16
C GLU A 120 28.28 1.51 3.30
N ASN A 121 28.63 1.12 4.53
CA ASN A 121 29.89 0.49 4.84
C ASN A 121 29.71 -0.91 5.42
N LYS A 122 30.53 -1.86 4.98
CA LYS A 122 30.56 -3.22 5.54
C LYS A 122 30.85 -3.24 7.05
N ASN A 123 31.63 -2.27 7.55
CA ASN A 123 31.93 -2.17 8.98
C ASN A 123 30.68 -1.82 9.81
N GLN A 124 29.80 -0.94 9.28
CA GLN A 124 28.53 -0.62 9.94
C GLN A 124 27.63 -1.86 9.98
N TYR A 125 27.55 -2.61 8.88
CA TYR A 125 26.78 -3.86 8.87
C TYR A 125 27.31 -4.84 9.92
N GLN A 126 28.63 -4.96 10.06
CA GLN A 126 29.24 -5.82 11.06
C GLN A 126 28.86 -5.39 12.49
N GLN A 127 28.83 -4.08 12.76
CA GLN A 127 28.38 -3.57 14.05
C GLN A 127 26.93 -3.97 14.37
N TYR A 128 26.01 -3.88 13.37
CA TYR A 128 24.64 -4.39 13.52
C TYR A 128 24.61 -5.88 13.82
N LEU A 129 25.43 -6.68 13.16
CA LEU A 129 25.51 -8.11 13.39
C LEU A 129 26.02 -8.44 14.79
N ASP A 130 27.02 -7.72 15.27
CA ASP A 130 27.62 -7.93 16.60
C ASP A 130 26.61 -7.54 17.71
N GLU A 131 25.89 -6.43 17.53
CA GLU A 131 24.91 -5.96 18.50
C GLU A 131 23.67 -6.86 18.54
N LEU A 132 23.21 -7.35 17.39
CA LEU A 132 22.04 -8.22 17.27
C LEU A 132 22.39 -9.71 17.42
N LYS A 133 23.67 -10.06 17.59
CA LYS A 133 24.12 -11.45 17.70
C LYS A 133 23.37 -12.25 18.76
N PRO A 134 23.24 -11.75 20.02
CA PRO A 134 22.55 -12.52 21.07
C PRO A 134 21.10 -12.80 20.70
N LEU A 135 20.40 -11.82 20.14
CA LEU A 135 19.02 -11.98 19.72
C LEU A 135 18.89 -12.93 18.51
N ARG A 136 19.83 -12.86 17.56
CA ARG A 136 19.87 -13.73 16.41
C ARG A 136 20.06 -15.21 16.79
N GLU A 137 20.94 -15.45 17.75
CA GLU A 137 21.20 -16.80 18.32
C GLU A 137 19.96 -17.32 19.06
N GLU A 138 19.33 -16.48 19.89
CA GLU A 138 18.09 -16.81 20.59
C GLU A 138 16.95 -17.18 19.65
N LEU A 139 16.77 -16.41 18.58
CA LEU A 139 15.71 -16.62 17.60
C LEU A 139 16.05 -17.70 16.55
N GLY A 140 17.30 -18.14 16.47
CA GLY A 140 17.78 -19.12 15.48
C GLY A 140 17.77 -18.59 14.05
N VAL A 141 17.97 -17.28 13.84
CA VAL A 141 17.93 -16.66 12.51
C VAL A 141 19.30 -16.77 11.85
N SER A 142 19.36 -17.45 10.71
CA SER A 142 20.52 -17.52 9.82
C SER A 142 20.54 -16.33 8.86
N LEU A 143 21.74 -15.92 8.46
CA LEU A 143 21.90 -14.87 7.44
C LEU A 143 21.70 -15.49 6.04
N LYS A 144 21.40 -14.62 5.05
CA LYS A 144 21.30 -15.05 3.65
C LYS A 144 22.62 -15.68 3.17
N GLU A 145 23.76 -15.10 3.58
CA GLU A 145 25.09 -15.58 3.23
C GLU A 145 25.41 -16.97 3.78
N ASP A 146 24.80 -17.33 4.90
CA ASP A 146 24.94 -18.65 5.51
C ASP A 146 24.03 -19.68 4.82
N LEU A 147 22.85 -19.24 4.37
CA LEU A 147 21.87 -20.08 3.68
C LEU A 147 22.26 -20.34 2.22
N TYR A 148 22.86 -19.34 1.55
CA TYR A 148 23.24 -19.38 0.14
C TYR A 148 24.70 -18.98 -0.04
N PRO A 149 25.66 -19.87 0.28
CA PRO A 149 27.09 -19.55 0.22
C PRO A 149 27.61 -19.30 -1.22
N GLU A 150 26.87 -19.71 -2.24
CA GLU A 150 27.26 -19.57 -3.64
C GLU A 150 26.94 -18.18 -4.23
N GLU A 151 26.16 -17.37 -3.56
CA GLU A 151 25.78 -16.02 -4.01
C GLU A 151 26.66 -14.90 -3.41
N LYS A 152 27.92 -15.20 -3.07
CA LYS A 152 28.87 -14.21 -2.50
C LYS A 152 29.44 -13.28 -3.53
#